data_246f245b3db88437ed39270380b95cfc
#
_entry.id   246f245b3db88437ed39270380b95cfc
#
_cell.length_a   1.000
_cell.length_b   1.000
_cell.length_c   1.000
_cell.angle_alpha   90.00
_cell.angle_beta   90.00
_cell.angle_gamma   90.00
#
_symmetry.space_group_name_H-M   'P 1'
#
loop_
_entity.id
_entity.type
_entity.pdbx_description
1 polymer ?
#
loop_
_entity_poly.entity_id
_entity_poly.type
_entity_poly.pdbx_seq_one_letter_code
_entity_poly.pdbx_strand_id
1 'polypeptide(L)'
;MIAVFKKMSMPGCEIALTVISFGGVAAVHLPSTAIQNVLWSPLGAAGATPMGDAFRLASELLKDDAAMPTRSFKPNLILVSDGIPTDEYSEPLKELGLSEHGKRAFRFAVGIGSDARLDVLKEFAGPEGEVVPVERVELLTEFFRYVTLTVTSAATRPVKSQTELPTFKDFPTNEIIEF
;
A
#
# COMPACT_ATOMS: atom_id res chain seq x y z
N MET A 1 10.58 -3.89 -4.48
CA MET A 1 10.03 -3.16 -3.32
C MET A 1 10.88 -3.30 -2.07
N ILE A 2 10.91 -4.44 -1.36
CA ILE A 2 11.64 -4.60 -0.09
C ILE A 2 13.11 -4.21 -0.20
N ALA A 3 13.82 -4.65 -1.25
CA ALA A 3 15.22 -4.29 -1.46
C ALA A 3 15.46 -2.78 -1.65
N VAL A 4 14.50 -2.07 -2.26
CA VAL A 4 14.56 -0.62 -2.41
C VAL A 4 14.37 0.05 -1.05
N PHE A 5 13.34 -0.32 -0.29
CA PHE A 5 13.13 0.21 1.05
C PHE A 5 14.30 -0.05 2.01
N LYS A 6 14.95 -1.23 1.93
CA LYS A 6 16.14 -1.55 2.75
C LYS A 6 17.33 -0.63 2.47
N LYS A 7 17.46 -0.12 1.23
CA LYS A 7 18.52 0.83 0.86
C LYS A 7 18.23 2.26 1.28
N MET A 8 16.95 2.57 1.56
CA MET A 8 16.54 3.91 1.96
C MET A 8 16.61 4.03 3.49
N SER A 9 17.78 4.34 3.99
CA SER A 9 17.96 4.65 5.43
C SER A 9 17.75 6.14 5.63
N MET A 10 16.76 6.50 6.45
CA MET A 10 16.56 7.87 6.89
C MET A 10 16.93 7.98 8.36
N PRO A 11 17.87 8.86 8.74
CA PRO A 11 18.20 9.06 10.14
C PRO A 11 16.97 9.49 10.95
N GLY A 12 16.66 8.71 12.01
CA GLY A 12 15.54 8.99 12.91
C GLY A 12 14.16 8.57 12.40
N CYS A 13 14.07 7.87 11.25
CA CYS A 13 12.83 7.31 10.74
C CYS A 13 12.99 5.82 10.42
N GLU A 14 12.10 5.00 10.97
CA GLU A 14 12.02 3.57 10.67
C GLU A 14 10.81 3.29 9.78
N ILE A 15 11.02 2.51 8.72
CA ILE A 15 9.95 2.02 7.87
C ILE A 15 9.55 0.63 8.37
N ALA A 16 8.30 0.47 8.75
CA ALA A 16 7.69 -0.84 9.03
C ALA A 16 6.83 -1.28 7.86
N LEU A 17 6.89 -2.56 7.53
CA LEU A 17 6.09 -3.20 6.48
C LEU A 17 5.16 -4.24 7.09
N THR A 18 3.90 -4.17 6.71
CA THR A 18 2.90 -5.20 6.95
C THR A 18 2.36 -5.69 5.61
N VAL A 19 2.15 -6.98 5.45
CA VAL A 19 1.58 -7.54 4.22
C VAL A 19 0.40 -8.43 4.56
N ILE A 20 -0.74 -8.15 3.95
CA ILE A 20 -1.94 -8.99 3.96
C ILE A 20 -2.04 -9.65 2.58
N SER A 21 -2.16 -10.96 2.55
CA SER A 21 -2.51 -11.72 1.34
C SER A 21 -4.00 -12.08 1.38
N PHE A 22 -4.66 -12.07 0.23
CA PHE A 22 -6.09 -12.40 0.12
C PHE A 22 -6.41 -13.22 -1.14
N GLY A 23 -5.59 -14.22 -1.40
CA GLY A 23 -5.85 -15.25 -2.42
C GLY A 23 -6.42 -16.50 -1.76
N GLY A 24 -7.70 -16.79 -1.97
CA GLY A 24 -8.42 -17.87 -1.28
C GLY A 24 -8.92 -17.47 0.11
N VAL A 25 -8.03 -17.14 1.02
CA VAL A 25 -8.32 -16.65 2.38
C VAL A 25 -7.51 -15.39 2.63
N ALA A 26 -8.10 -14.41 3.32
CA ALA A 26 -7.35 -13.25 3.78
C ALA A 26 -6.54 -13.60 5.04
N ALA A 27 -5.25 -13.29 5.03
CA ALA A 27 -4.35 -13.56 6.15
C ALA A 27 -3.21 -12.53 6.24
N VAL A 28 -2.72 -12.29 7.45
CA VAL A 28 -1.49 -11.52 7.65
C VAL A 28 -0.31 -12.41 7.23
N HIS A 29 0.28 -12.11 6.07
CA HIS A 29 1.44 -12.80 5.55
C HIS A 29 2.74 -12.35 6.23
N LEU A 30 2.86 -11.05 6.46
CA LEU A 30 3.96 -10.44 7.20
C LEU A 30 3.39 -9.49 8.25
N PRO A 31 3.56 -9.76 9.54
CA PRO A 31 3.18 -8.82 10.59
C PRO A 31 4.05 -7.57 10.55
N SER A 32 3.66 -6.52 11.25
CA SER A 32 4.41 -5.26 11.30
C SER A 32 5.87 -5.51 11.65
N THR A 33 6.75 -5.32 10.67
CA THR A 33 8.17 -5.67 10.76
C THR A 33 9.00 -4.52 10.21
N ALA A 34 10.00 -4.09 11.00
CA ALA A 34 10.99 -3.13 10.53
C ALA A 34 11.61 -3.61 9.22
N ILE A 35 11.68 -2.76 8.20
CA ILE A 35 12.05 -3.15 6.83
C ILE A 35 13.42 -3.85 6.78
N GLN A 36 14.35 -3.48 7.66
CA GLN A 36 15.68 -4.07 7.72
C GLN A 36 15.64 -5.55 8.17
N ASN A 37 14.62 -5.92 8.96
CA ASN A 37 14.44 -7.24 9.53
C ASN A 37 13.52 -8.14 8.70
N VAL A 38 12.94 -7.63 7.61
CA VAL A 38 12.01 -8.40 6.77
C VAL A 38 12.75 -9.60 6.14
N LEU A 39 12.25 -10.78 6.44
CA LEU A 39 12.56 -12.04 5.76
C LEU A 39 11.37 -12.40 4.88
N TRP A 40 11.53 -12.25 3.58
CA TRP A 40 10.44 -12.48 2.64
C TRP A 40 10.27 -13.96 2.32
N SER A 41 9.04 -14.46 2.45
CA SER A 41 8.60 -15.74 1.90
C SER A 41 7.70 -15.52 0.67
N PRO A 42 7.80 -16.35 -0.38
CA PRO A 42 6.97 -16.21 -1.57
C PRO A 42 5.47 -16.30 -1.22
N LEU A 43 4.66 -15.48 -1.91
CA LEU A 43 3.20 -15.56 -1.88
C LEU A 43 2.71 -16.52 -2.96
N GLY A 44 1.77 -17.37 -2.62
CA GLY A 44 0.97 -18.11 -3.58
C GLY A 44 -0.25 -17.29 -4.00
N ALA A 45 -0.52 -17.22 -5.28
CA ALA A 45 -1.73 -16.59 -5.82
C ALA A 45 -2.66 -17.69 -6.31
N ALA A 46 -3.79 -17.92 -5.63
CA ALA A 46 -4.80 -18.88 -6.05
C ALA A 46 -6.12 -18.67 -5.31
N GLY A 47 -7.22 -19.05 -5.95
CA GLY A 47 -8.55 -19.11 -5.32
C GLY A 47 -9.34 -17.81 -5.40
N ALA A 48 -10.24 -17.62 -4.45
CA ALA A 48 -11.13 -16.45 -4.36
C ALA A 48 -10.37 -15.17 -4.00
N THR A 49 -11.03 -14.02 -4.14
CA THR A 49 -10.49 -12.69 -3.84
C THR A 49 -11.28 -12.07 -2.67
N PRO A 50 -11.09 -12.53 -1.41
CA PRO A 50 -11.82 -12.04 -0.23
C PRO A 50 -11.29 -10.66 0.19
N MET A 51 -11.62 -9.64 -0.58
CA MET A 51 -11.13 -8.27 -0.41
C MET A 51 -11.72 -7.61 0.84
N GLY A 52 -12.98 -7.91 1.16
CA GLY A 52 -13.64 -7.42 2.37
C GLY A 52 -12.96 -7.94 3.63
N ASP A 53 -12.60 -9.23 3.67
CA ASP A 53 -11.86 -9.80 4.78
C ASP A 53 -10.46 -9.16 4.91
N ALA A 54 -9.79 -8.87 3.78
CA ALA A 54 -8.52 -8.14 3.80
C ALA A 54 -8.67 -6.73 4.38
N PHE A 55 -9.75 -6.03 4.07
CA PHE A 55 -10.02 -4.70 4.66
C PHE A 55 -10.34 -4.77 6.16
N ARG A 56 -11.03 -5.83 6.63
CA ARG A 56 -11.24 -6.06 8.08
C ARG A 56 -9.91 -6.25 8.79
N LEU A 57 -9.04 -7.13 8.28
CA LEU A 57 -7.69 -7.32 8.82
C LEU A 57 -6.87 -6.03 8.83
N ALA A 58 -6.90 -5.26 7.75
CA ALA A 58 -6.21 -3.97 7.68
C ALA A 58 -6.76 -3.00 8.73
N SER A 59 -8.07 -2.96 8.92
CA SER A 59 -8.70 -2.11 9.94
C SER A 59 -8.28 -2.50 11.36
N GLU A 60 -8.18 -3.79 11.65
CA GLU A 60 -7.71 -4.30 12.95
C GLU A 60 -6.26 -3.92 13.21
N LEU A 61 -5.38 -4.11 12.21
CA LEU A 61 -3.97 -3.74 12.32
C LEU A 61 -3.75 -2.23 12.49
N LEU A 62 -4.59 -1.40 11.89
CA LEU A 62 -4.53 0.06 12.06
C LEU A 62 -5.02 0.53 13.45
N LYS A 63 -5.75 -0.32 14.18
CA LYS A 63 -6.18 -0.07 15.56
C LYS A 63 -5.21 -0.63 16.60
N ASP A 64 -4.27 -1.47 16.18
CA ASP A 64 -3.28 -2.07 17.06
C ASP A 64 -2.11 -1.09 17.32
N ASP A 65 -1.97 -0.63 18.56
CA ASP A 65 -0.89 0.28 18.95
C ASP A 65 0.52 -0.29 18.75
N ALA A 66 0.66 -1.61 18.73
CA ALA A 66 1.94 -2.27 18.43
C ALA A 66 2.30 -2.18 16.95
N ALA A 67 1.29 -2.27 16.06
CA ALA A 67 1.47 -2.12 14.63
C ALA A 67 1.53 -0.65 14.20
N MET A 68 0.78 0.22 14.89
CA MET A 68 0.62 1.65 14.59
C MET A 68 0.81 2.53 15.84
N PRO A 69 2.05 2.77 16.28
CA PRO A 69 2.30 3.66 17.42
C PRO A 69 1.70 5.06 17.23
N THR A 70 1.21 5.67 18.30
CA THR A 70 0.53 6.98 18.30
C THR A 70 1.34 8.11 17.63
N ARG A 71 2.68 8.01 17.65
CA ARG A 71 3.61 8.98 17.03
C ARG A 71 4.08 8.57 15.64
N SER A 72 3.41 7.62 14.99
CA SER A 72 3.77 7.20 13.63
C SER A 72 3.33 8.25 12.59
N PHE A 73 4.04 8.28 11.48
CA PHE A 73 3.61 9.00 10.27
C PHE A 73 2.29 8.44 9.75
N LYS A 74 1.67 9.15 8.80
CA LYS A 74 0.47 8.65 8.11
C LYS A 74 0.77 7.29 7.48
N PRO A 75 -0.08 6.27 7.70
CA PRO A 75 0.12 4.99 7.05
C PRO A 75 -0.09 5.11 5.54
N ASN A 76 0.60 4.26 4.80
CA ASN A 76 0.42 4.10 3.36
C ASN A 76 -0.22 2.74 3.11
N LEU A 77 -1.43 2.75 2.58
CA LEU A 77 -2.18 1.55 2.22
C LEU A 77 -2.07 1.33 0.72
N ILE A 78 -1.54 0.18 0.34
CA ILE A 78 -1.35 -0.19 -1.06
C ILE A 78 -2.18 -1.45 -1.33
N LEU A 79 -3.19 -1.32 -2.18
CA LEU A 79 -4.00 -2.43 -2.65
C LEU A 79 -3.51 -2.87 -4.03
N VAL A 80 -3.16 -4.14 -4.17
CA VAL A 80 -2.78 -4.74 -5.45
C VAL A 80 -3.73 -5.88 -5.74
N SER A 81 -4.45 -5.82 -6.85
CA SER A 81 -5.42 -6.86 -7.22
C SER A 81 -5.52 -7.00 -8.74
N ASP A 82 -5.68 -8.23 -9.19
CA ASP A 82 -5.95 -8.61 -10.58
C ASP A 82 -7.39 -9.11 -10.79
N GLY A 83 -8.19 -9.15 -9.72
CA GLY A 83 -9.49 -9.82 -9.75
C GLY A 83 -10.66 -8.98 -9.24
N ILE A 84 -11.81 -9.66 -9.31
CA ILE A 84 -13.09 -9.16 -8.82
C ILE A 84 -13.23 -9.61 -7.36
N PRO A 85 -13.65 -8.73 -6.42
CA PRO A 85 -13.96 -9.14 -5.06
C PRO A 85 -15.00 -10.27 -5.05
N THR A 86 -14.77 -11.29 -4.22
CA THR A 86 -15.66 -12.46 -4.11
C THR A 86 -16.49 -12.45 -2.83
N ASP A 87 -16.26 -11.47 -1.98
CA ASP A 87 -16.98 -11.23 -0.73
C ASP A 87 -17.56 -9.80 -0.68
N GLU A 88 -18.31 -9.52 0.36
CA GLU A 88 -18.79 -8.18 0.66
C GLU A 88 -17.62 -7.31 1.17
N TYR A 89 -17.26 -6.29 0.42
CA TYR A 89 -16.12 -5.42 0.68
C TYR A 89 -16.50 -3.97 1.06
N SER A 90 -17.71 -3.52 0.71
CA SER A 90 -18.09 -2.11 0.80
C SER A 90 -18.15 -1.63 2.26
N GLU A 91 -18.81 -2.38 3.15
CA GLU A 91 -18.86 -2.03 4.57
C GLU A 91 -17.48 -2.12 5.25
N PRO A 92 -16.67 -3.21 5.07
CA PRO A 92 -15.30 -3.25 5.57
C PRO A 92 -14.43 -2.09 5.07
N LEU A 93 -14.60 -1.67 3.82
CA LEU A 93 -13.86 -0.52 3.26
C LEU A 93 -14.25 0.79 3.95
N LYS A 94 -15.54 1.00 4.23
CA LYS A 94 -16.03 2.15 4.99
C LYS A 94 -15.47 2.15 6.41
N GLU A 95 -15.50 1.01 7.10
CA GLU A 95 -14.96 0.86 8.45
C GLU A 95 -13.45 1.16 8.49
N LEU A 96 -12.69 0.68 7.50
CA LEU A 96 -11.28 1.00 7.34
C LEU A 96 -11.06 2.52 7.25
N GLY A 97 -11.93 3.22 6.51
CA GLY A 97 -11.92 4.68 6.37
C GLY A 97 -12.35 5.45 7.62
N LEU A 98 -13.06 4.84 8.56
CA LEU A 98 -13.55 5.49 9.78
C LEU A 98 -12.53 5.45 10.93
N SER A 99 -11.57 4.54 10.91
CA SER A 99 -10.53 4.47 11.95
C SER A 99 -9.65 5.72 11.94
N GLU A 100 -9.04 6.07 13.07
CA GLU A 100 -8.18 7.27 13.18
C GLU A 100 -7.03 7.25 12.17
N HIS A 101 -6.33 6.13 12.10
CA HIS A 101 -5.23 5.94 11.14
C HIS A 101 -5.72 5.77 9.70
N GLY A 102 -6.86 5.11 9.49
CA GLY A 102 -7.44 4.91 8.16
C GLY A 102 -7.92 6.20 7.50
N LYS A 103 -8.46 7.17 8.28
CA LYS A 103 -8.86 8.49 7.78
C LYS A 103 -7.72 9.31 7.21
N ARG A 104 -6.54 9.19 7.81
CA ARG A 104 -5.36 9.95 7.40
C ARG A 104 -4.39 9.17 6.52
N ALA A 105 -4.70 7.91 6.20
CA ALA A 105 -3.86 7.08 5.35
C ALA A 105 -3.80 7.59 3.92
N PHE A 106 -2.61 7.57 3.33
CA PHE A 106 -2.49 7.64 1.87
C PHE A 106 -2.86 6.29 1.28
N ARG A 107 -3.66 6.30 0.22
CA ARG A 107 -4.18 5.09 -0.41
C ARG A 107 -3.76 5.02 -1.86
N PHE A 108 -3.12 3.93 -2.22
CA PHE A 108 -2.70 3.61 -3.58
C PHE A 108 -3.35 2.29 -3.99
N ALA A 109 -3.85 2.22 -5.20
CA ALA A 109 -4.40 0.99 -5.74
C ALA A 109 -3.75 0.66 -7.08
N VAL A 110 -3.46 -0.63 -7.28
CA VAL A 110 -2.89 -1.17 -8.51
C VAL A 110 -3.80 -2.24 -9.04
N GLY A 111 -4.29 -2.05 -10.25
CA GLY A 111 -5.04 -3.07 -10.99
C GLY A 111 -4.13 -3.78 -11.98
N ILE A 112 -3.99 -5.10 -11.84
CA ILE A 112 -3.14 -5.91 -12.72
C ILE A 112 -4.00 -6.58 -13.78
N GLY A 113 -3.65 -6.33 -15.05
CA GLY A 113 -4.35 -6.93 -16.19
C GLY A 113 -5.70 -6.27 -16.51
N SER A 114 -6.38 -6.81 -17.52
CA SER A 114 -7.65 -6.29 -18.05
C SER A 114 -8.86 -6.55 -17.15
N ASP A 115 -8.77 -7.55 -16.30
CA ASP A 115 -9.90 -8.03 -15.48
C ASP A 115 -10.00 -7.31 -14.13
N ALA A 116 -9.01 -6.48 -13.81
CA ALA A 116 -9.01 -5.69 -12.58
C ALA A 116 -10.20 -4.70 -12.54
N ARG A 117 -10.96 -4.74 -11.46
CA ARG A 117 -12.12 -3.87 -11.22
C ARG A 117 -11.65 -2.48 -10.78
N LEU A 118 -11.38 -1.61 -11.76
CA LEU A 118 -10.90 -0.25 -11.50
C LEU A 118 -11.89 0.62 -10.71
N ASP A 119 -13.19 0.32 -10.77
CA ASP A 119 -14.21 0.98 -9.95
C ASP A 119 -14.02 0.69 -8.45
N VAL A 120 -13.80 -0.58 -8.10
CA VAL A 120 -13.49 -1.00 -6.71
C VAL A 120 -12.18 -0.39 -6.23
N LEU A 121 -11.16 -0.39 -7.08
CA LEU A 121 -9.86 0.20 -6.77
C LEU A 121 -9.96 1.71 -6.54
N LYS A 122 -10.80 2.41 -7.31
CA LYS A 122 -11.07 3.83 -7.12
C LYS A 122 -11.83 4.11 -5.81
N GLU A 123 -12.77 3.23 -5.46
CA GLU A 123 -13.48 3.32 -4.18
C GLU A 123 -12.50 3.18 -3.00
N PHE A 124 -11.57 2.21 -3.08
CA PHE A 124 -10.52 2.05 -2.08
C PHE A 124 -9.60 3.27 -2.01
N ALA A 125 -9.09 3.74 -3.13
CA ALA A 125 -8.15 4.86 -3.17
C ALA A 125 -8.80 6.16 -2.64
N GLY A 126 -10.10 6.35 -2.90
CA GLY A 126 -10.81 7.57 -2.52
C GLY A 126 -10.37 8.78 -3.37
N PRO A 127 -10.87 9.99 -3.04
CA PRO A 127 -10.66 11.18 -3.86
C PRO A 127 -9.21 11.70 -3.86
N GLU A 128 -8.45 11.41 -2.82
CA GLU A 128 -7.04 11.85 -2.67
C GLU A 128 -6.04 10.75 -3.03
N GLY A 129 -6.52 9.53 -3.29
CA GLY A 129 -5.69 8.39 -3.61
C GLY A 129 -5.44 8.23 -5.10
N GLU A 130 -4.54 7.34 -5.44
CA GLU A 130 -4.15 7.10 -6.82
C GLU A 130 -4.43 5.65 -7.24
N VAL A 131 -4.95 5.48 -8.45
CA VAL A 131 -5.19 4.17 -9.07
C VAL A 131 -4.34 4.04 -10.31
N VAL A 132 -3.47 3.03 -10.32
CA VAL A 132 -2.57 2.75 -11.43
C VAL A 132 -2.97 1.43 -12.09
N PRO A 133 -3.50 1.46 -13.31
CA PRO A 133 -3.67 0.24 -14.10
C PRO A 133 -2.30 -0.22 -14.61
N VAL A 134 -2.00 -1.49 -14.38
CA VAL A 134 -0.73 -2.12 -14.78
C VAL A 134 -1.02 -3.26 -15.74
N GLU A 135 -0.78 -3.03 -17.01
CA GLU A 135 -0.93 -4.07 -18.04
C GLU A 135 0.22 -5.08 -18.03
N ARG A 136 1.36 -4.70 -17.48
CA ARG A 136 2.56 -5.54 -17.46
C ARG A 136 3.25 -5.48 -16.10
N VAL A 137 3.74 -6.63 -15.65
CA VAL A 137 4.36 -6.81 -14.32
C VAL A 137 5.58 -5.92 -14.12
N GLU A 138 6.28 -5.55 -15.19
CA GLU A 138 7.44 -4.65 -15.14
C GLU A 138 7.08 -3.28 -14.56
N LEU A 139 5.88 -2.78 -14.86
CA LEU A 139 5.39 -1.50 -14.33
C LEU A 139 5.12 -1.54 -12.81
N LEU A 140 4.94 -2.73 -12.22
CA LEU A 140 4.84 -2.84 -10.76
C LEU A 140 6.11 -2.41 -10.04
N THR A 141 7.27 -2.71 -10.62
CA THR A 141 8.55 -2.31 -10.03
C THR A 141 8.66 -0.79 -10.01
N GLU A 142 8.28 -0.13 -11.10
CA GLU A 142 8.27 1.33 -11.19
C GLU A 142 7.24 1.95 -10.24
N PHE A 143 6.05 1.37 -10.13
CA PHE A 143 5.04 1.79 -9.18
C PHE A 143 5.55 1.72 -7.72
N PHE A 144 6.15 0.60 -7.33
CA PHE A 144 6.69 0.48 -5.97
C PHE A 144 7.87 1.41 -5.72
N ARG A 145 8.66 1.72 -6.75
CA ARG A 145 9.72 2.74 -6.66
C ARG A 145 9.10 4.13 -6.43
N TYR A 146 8.08 4.48 -7.21
CA TYR A 146 7.32 5.73 -7.04
C TYR A 146 6.74 5.85 -5.62
N VAL A 147 6.01 4.84 -5.14
CA VAL A 147 5.45 4.83 -3.77
C VAL A 147 6.55 5.00 -2.73
N THR A 148 7.67 4.31 -2.90
CA THR A 148 8.82 4.41 -1.98
C THR A 148 9.33 5.85 -1.89
N LEU A 149 9.53 6.51 -3.02
CA LEU A 149 10.01 7.90 -3.06
C LEU A 149 8.97 8.87 -2.49
N THR A 150 7.70 8.63 -2.76
CA THR A 150 6.59 9.45 -2.24
C THR A 150 6.52 9.38 -0.72
N VAL A 151 6.56 8.17 -0.16
CA VAL A 151 6.53 7.93 1.30
C VAL A 151 7.72 8.58 1.98
N THR A 152 8.93 8.39 1.45
CA THR A 152 10.14 8.93 2.05
C THR A 152 10.22 10.46 1.92
N SER A 153 9.78 11.01 0.79
CA SER A 153 9.71 12.46 0.62
C SER A 153 8.70 13.11 1.58
N ALA A 154 7.57 12.48 1.82
CA ALA A 154 6.58 12.96 2.78
C ALA A 154 7.12 12.94 4.22
N ALA A 155 7.94 11.96 4.58
CA ALA A 155 8.55 11.86 5.91
C ALA A 155 9.65 12.91 6.15
N THR A 156 10.29 13.42 5.10
CA THR A 156 11.41 14.38 5.20
C THR A 156 11.01 15.83 5.00
N ARG A 157 9.81 16.12 4.49
CA ARG A 157 9.34 17.50 4.25
C ARG A 157 8.72 18.11 5.50
N PRO A 158 8.97 19.40 5.79
CA PRO A 158 8.25 20.12 6.83
C PRO A 158 6.75 20.18 6.47
N VAL A 159 5.90 20.08 7.51
CA VAL A 159 4.42 19.97 7.42
C VAL A 159 3.74 21.01 6.50
N LYS A 160 4.38 22.16 6.24
CA LYS A 160 3.84 23.22 5.38
C LYS A 160 3.99 23.00 3.87
N SER A 161 4.73 21.99 3.42
CA SER A 161 4.99 21.75 1.97
C SER A 161 4.46 20.41 1.46
N GLN A 162 3.49 19.80 2.15
CA GLN A 162 2.93 18.49 1.78
C GLN A 162 1.84 18.57 0.68
N THR A 163 1.69 19.69 0.00
CA THR A 163 0.48 19.98 -0.79
C THR A 163 0.46 19.36 -2.18
N GLU A 164 1.59 18.92 -2.72
CA GLU A 164 1.61 18.27 -4.05
C GLU A 164 2.68 17.17 -4.09
N LEU A 165 2.26 15.93 -3.95
CA LEU A 165 3.09 14.78 -4.33
C LEU A 165 2.96 14.60 -5.85
N PRO A 166 4.07 14.34 -6.59
CA PRO A 166 3.99 14.05 -8.02
C PRO A 166 3.12 12.80 -8.23
N THR A 167 2.30 12.78 -9.28
CA THR A 167 1.51 11.60 -9.64
C THR A 167 2.39 10.55 -10.30
N PHE A 168 1.95 9.29 -10.31
CA PHE A 168 2.70 8.22 -10.99
C PHE A 168 2.89 8.51 -12.49
N LYS A 169 1.96 9.23 -13.12
CA LYS A 169 2.06 9.63 -14.54
C LYS A 169 3.20 10.60 -14.82
N ASP A 170 3.55 11.41 -13.83
CA ASP A 170 4.62 12.40 -13.92
C ASP A 170 5.99 11.81 -13.52
N PHE A 171 6.00 10.53 -13.11
CA PHE A 171 7.22 9.86 -12.67
C PHE A 171 8.03 9.41 -13.90
N PRO A 172 9.30 9.84 -14.04
CA PRO A 172 10.10 9.48 -15.18
C PRO A 172 10.43 7.98 -15.17
N THR A 173 9.85 7.25 -16.12
CA THR A 173 10.05 5.80 -16.27
C THR A 173 11.45 5.41 -16.75
N ASN A 174 12.28 6.38 -17.11
CA ASN A 174 13.60 6.18 -17.73
C ASN A 174 14.80 6.68 -16.89
N GLU A 175 14.60 7.22 -15.71
CA GLU A 175 15.74 7.56 -14.85
C GLU A 175 16.22 6.31 -14.11
N ILE A 176 17.30 5.71 -14.61
CA ILE A 176 18.10 4.74 -13.88
C ILE A 176 18.77 5.51 -12.74
N ILE A 177 18.15 5.54 -11.58
CA ILE A 177 18.84 5.97 -10.38
C ILE A 177 19.68 4.76 -9.94
N GLU A 178 20.94 4.76 -10.31
CA GLU A 178 21.94 3.85 -9.72
C GLU A 178 22.12 4.25 -8.25
N PHE A 179 21.84 3.30 -7.35
CA PHE A 179 22.07 3.43 -5.90
C PHE A 179 23.32 2.63 -5.51
#